data_7fc62dd03e1f0a68e7b425257f5f47c3
#
_entry.id   7fc62dd03e1f0a68e7b425257f5f47c3
#
_cell.length_a   1.000
_cell.length_b   1.000
_cell.length_c   1.000
_cell.angle_alpha   90.00
_cell.angle_beta   90.00
_cell.angle_gamma   90.00
#
_symmetry.space_group_name_H-M   'P 1'
#
loop_
_entity.id
_entity.type
_entity.pdbx_description
1 polymer ?
#
loop_
_entity_poly.entity_id
_entity_poly.type
_entity_poly.pdbx_seq_one_letter_code
_entity_poly.pdbx_strand_id
1 'polypeptide(L)'
;MKNLISSLVTLGYISAIITIVSFAIVIIKKCLYYPSDIRREASKKTTKIFYITGCCMVFSSICFLGAKEIIEYDFKRTLKQHTIISADIENIFFSQTDIEGVFDHFESDEGRYRCESFTAIINLDDNEYIPIEIIRHCYEKNRYIIISKQYSIDSTIGDIRTDKFNHIQKDTITQ
;
A
#
# COMPACT_ATOMS: atom_id res chain seq x y z
N MET A 1 8.84 9.75 -11.26
CA MET A 1 8.19 9.32 -10.02
C MET A 1 8.58 7.89 -9.60
N LYS A 2 8.53 6.88 -10.48
CA LYS A 2 8.83 5.46 -10.16
C LYS A 2 10.16 5.26 -9.41
N ASN A 3 11.25 5.90 -9.83
CA ASN A 3 12.56 5.77 -9.16
C ASN A 3 12.57 6.34 -7.73
N LEU A 4 11.85 7.44 -7.49
CA LEU A 4 11.74 8.04 -6.16
C LEU A 4 10.99 7.11 -5.19
N ILE A 5 9.85 6.56 -5.63
CA ILE A 5 9.05 5.62 -4.85
C ILE A 5 9.87 4.37 -4.53
N SER A 6 10.54 3.78 -5.54
CA SER A 6 11.41 2.62 -5.34
C SER A 6 12.52 2.90 -4.33
N SER A 7 13.15 4.07 -4.40
CA SER A 7 14.21 4.46 -3.44
C SER A 7 13.66 4.61 -2.02
N LEU A 8 12.51 5.25 -1.84
CA LEU A 8 11.87 5.40 -0.53
C LEU A 8 11.50 4.05 0.07
N VAL A 9 10.93 3.16 -0.74
CA VAL A 9 10.54 1.82 -0.31
C VAL A 9 11.78 1.01 0.10
N THR A 10 12.84 1.04 -0.70
CA THR A 10 14.11 0.35 -0.40
C THR A 10 14.73 0.86 0.90
N LEU A 11 14.79 2.18 1.10
CA LEU A 11 15.31 2.78 2.34
C LEU A 11 14.43 2.41 3.54
N GLY A 12 13.12 2.37 3.37
CA GLY A 12 12.17 1.91 4.38
C GLY A 12 12.45 0.48 4.82
N TYR A 13 12.64 -0.45 3.87
CA TYR A 13 12.97 -1.85 4.17
C TYR A 13 14.32 -2.01 4.86
N ILE A 14 15.37 -1.32 4.38
CA ILE A 14 16.71 -1.36 5.03
C ILE A 14 16.59 -0.89 6.48
N SER A 15 15.89 0.22 6.71
CA SER A 15 15.69 0.76 8.06
C SER A 15 14.86 -0.19 8.94
N ALA A 16 13.84 -0.86 8.40
CA ALA A 16 13.06 -1.86 9.12
C ALA A 16 13.90 -3.07 9.53
N ILE A 17 14.77 -3.57 8.64
CA ILE A 17 15.69 -4.68 8.94
C ILE A 17 16.65 -4.28 10.07
N ILE A 18 17.26 -3.09 10.01
CA ILE A 18 18.13 -2.57 11.07
C ILE A 18 17.37 -2.50 12.40
N THR A 19 16.11 -2.06 12.39
CA THR A 19 15.26 -2.01 13.58
C THR A 19 15.06 -3.39 14.20
N ILE A 20 14.71 -4.40 13.40
CA ILE A 20 14.47 -5.78 13.84
C ILE A 20 15.76 -6.37 14.45
N VAL A 21 16.90 -6.23 13.75
CA VAL A 21 18.20 -6.74 14.21
C VAL A 21 18.62 -6.05 15.51
N SER A 22 18.51 -4.74 15.59
CA SER A 22 18.86 -3.97 16.79
C SER A 22 17.97 -4.35 17.98
N PHE A 23 16.67 -4.56 17.75
CA PHE A 23 15.75 -4.99 18.79
C PHE A 23 16.05 -6.40 19.29
N ALA A 24 16.37 -7.34 18.38
CA ALA A 24 16.82 -8.69 18.74
C ALA A 24 18.07 -8.66 19.61
N ILE A 25 19.06 -7.82 19.26
CA ILE A 25 20.28 -7.64 20.06
C ILE A 25 19.97 -7.14 21.47
N VAL A 26 19.03 -6.19 21.61
CA VAL A 26 18.61 -5.67 22.92
C VAL A 26 17.95 -6.77 23.76
N ILE A 27 17.06 -7.57 23.17
CA ILE A 27 16.38 -8.68 23.86
C ILE A 27 17.42 -9.73 24.31
N ILE A 28 18.30 -10.17 23.41
CA ILE A 28 19.32 -11.18 23.71
C ILE A 28 20.21 -10.71 24.85
N LYS A 29 20.69 -9.45 24.79
CA LYS A 29 21.49 -8.88 25.89
C LYS A 29 20.73 -8.83 27.21
N LYS A 30 19.44 -8.47 27.18
CA LYS A 30 18.61 -8.38 28.37
C LYS A 30 18.28 -9.76 28.98
N CYS A 31 18.11 -10.80 28.15
CA CYS A 31 17.80 -12.16 28.59
C CYS A 31 19.03 -12.95 29.01
N LEU A 32 20.19 -12.78 28.34
CA LEU A 32 21.39 -13.59 28.56
C LEU A 32 22.37 -12.96 29.55
N TYR A 33 22.30 -11.66 29.80
CA TYR A 33 23.27 -10.95 30.66
C TYR A 33 22.56 -10.34 31.87
N TYR A 34 22.39 -11.14 32.95
CA TYR A 34 22.11 -10.64 34.28
C TYR A 34 23.02 -11.28 35.32
N PRO A 35 24.28 -10.83 35.43
CA PRO A 35 24.98 -10.77 36.69
C PRO A 35 25.05 -9.32 37.18
N SER A 36 24.90 -9.16 38.53
CA SER A 36 24.58 -7.91 39.22
C SER A 36 25.65 -6.80 39.19
N ASP A 37 26.87 -7.04 38.75
CA ASP A 37 27.99 -6.07 38.92
C ASP A 37 28.39 -5.26 37.68
N ILE A 38 27.91 -5.59 36.48
CA ILE A 38 28.25 -4.88 35.24
C ILE A 38 27.15 -3.87 34.82
N ARG A 39 26.29 -3.53 35.72
CA ARG A 39 25.01 -2.81 35.49
C ARG A 39 25.15 -1.42 34.84
N ARG A 40 26.18 -0.64 35.13
CA ARG A 40 26.25 0.78 34.69
C ARG A 40 26.80 1.00 33.28
N GLU A 41 27.82 0.27 32.84
CA GLU A 41 28.35 0.42 31.48
C GLU A 41 27.49 -0.27 30.43
N ALA A 42 26.97 -1.44 30.73
CA ALA A 42 26.01 -2.16 29.91
C ALA A 42 24.76 -1.34 29.68
N SER A 43 24.28 -0.58 30.69
CA SER A 43 23.13 0.33 30.59
C SER A 43 23.32 1.42 29.54
N LYS A 44 24.48 2.10 29.49
CA LYS A 44 24.73 3.20 28.53
C LYS A 44 24.78 2.71 27.07
N LYS A 45 25.41 1.56 26.81
CA LYS A 45 25.46 0.96 25.46
C LYS A 45 24.07 0.49 25.01
N THR A 46 23.31 -0.14 25.89
CA THR A 46 21.95 -0.61 25.59
C THR A 46 21.01 0.57 25.33
N THR A 47 21.14 1.66 26.09
CA THR A 47 20.37 2.89 25.86
C THR A 47 20.64 3.50 24.48
N LYS A 48 21.91 3.55 24.04
CA LYS A 48 22.25 4.04 22.68
C LYS A 48 21.62 3.18 21.58
N ILE A 49 21.69 1.84 21.70
CA ILE A 49 21.06 0.92 20.74
C ILE A 49 19.54 1.16 20.71
N PHE A 50 18.91 1.36 21.87
CA PHE A 50 17.48 1.63 21.95
C PHE A 50 17.10 2.94 21.22
N TYR A 51 17.87 4.01 21.37
CA TYR A 51 17.64 5.25 20.60
C TYR A 51 17.81 5.04 19.11
N ILE A 52 18.85 4.34 18.66
CA ILE A 52 19.06 4.03 17.24
C ILE A 52 17.86 3.24 16.69
N THR A 53 17.41 2.21 17.41
CA THR A 53 16.26 1.40 17.04
C THR A 53 15.00 2.26 16.89
N GLY A 54 14.75 3.17 17.85
CA GLY A 54 13.61 4.10 17.79
C GLY A 54 13.69 5.04 16.59
N CYS A 55 14.85 5.64 16.34
CA CYS A 55 15.05 6.51 15.17
C CYS A 55 14.85 5.76 13.85
N CYS A 56 15.38 4.54 13.72
CA CYS A 56 15.20 3.72 12.51
C CYS A 56 13.72 3.33 12.31
N MET A 57 12.99 3.02 13.38
CA MET A 57 11.57 2.70 13.31
C MET A 57 10.75 3.90 12.78
N VAL A 58 10.99 5.08 13.35
CA VAL A 58 10.31 6.33 12.90
C VAL A 58 10.66 6.64 11.45
N PHE A 59 11.94 6.54 11.08
CA PHE A 59 12.40 6.78 9.72
C PHE A 59 11.76 5.81 8.71
N SER A 60 11.71 4.51 9.04
CA SER A 60 11.02 3.50 8.23
C SER A 60 9.55 3.85 8.00
N SER A 61 8.85 4.24 9.08
CA SER A 61 7.43 4.65 9.00
C SER A 61 7.24 5.85 8.08
N ILE A 62 8.11 6.87 8.19
CA ILE A 62 8.07 8.06 7.32
C ILE A 62 8.29 7.67 5.86
N CYS A 63 9.25 6.78 5.57
CA CYS A 63 9.52 6.32 4.21
C CYS A 63 8.30 5.61 3.58
N PHE A 64 7.65 4.70 4.32
CA PHE A 64 6.48 3.97 3.80
C PHE A 64 5.25 4.87 3.66
N LEU A 65 4.98 5.74 4.63
CA LEU A 65 3.87 6.69 4.53
C LEU A 65 4.10 7.68 3.38
N GLY A 66 5.31 8.24 3.27
CA GLY A 66 5.65 9.12 2.15
C GLY A 66 5.55 8.44 0.78
N ALA A 67 5.97 7.18 0.67
CA ALA A 67 5.81 6.42 -0.56
C ALA A 67 4.32 6.24 -0.94
N LYS A 68 3.45 5.92 0.02
CA LYS A 68 2.00 5.78 -0.21
C LYS A 68 1.36 7.08 -0.68
N GLU A 69 1.66 8.20 -0.01
CA GLU A 69 1.15 9.52 -0.40
C GLU A 69 1.58 9.91 -1.84
N ILE A 70 2.84 9.63 -2.19
CA ILE A 70 3.34 9.89 -3.54
C ILE A 70 2.64 9.00 -4.57
N ILE A 71 2.39 7.72 -4.26
CA ILE A 71 1.66 6.80 -5.14
C ILE A 71 0.24 7.29 -5.36
N GLU A 72 -0.46 7.67 -4.29
CA GLU A 72 -1.83 8.19 -4.38
C GLU A 72 -1.88 9.46 -5.23
N TYR A 73 -0.95 10.39 -4.98
CA TYR A 73 -0.85 11.62 -5.77
C TYR A 73 -0.56 11.34 -7.26
N ASP A 74 0.41 10.46 -7.55
CA ASP A 74 0.78 10.10 -8.93
C ASP A 74 -0.36 9.41 -9.66
N PHE A 75 -1.06 8.50 -9.01
CA PHE A 75 -2.23 7.81 -9.54
C PHE A 75 -3.36 8.81 -9.91
N LYS A 76 -3.78 9.64 -8.96
CA LYS A 76 -4.82 10.65 -9.16
C LYS A 76 -4.43 11.67 -10.22
N ARG A 77 -3.16 12.05 -10.28
CA ARG A 77 -2.62 12.94 -11.31
C ARG A 77 -2.68 12.30 -12.68
N THR A 78 -2.27 11.06 -12.82
CA THR A 78 -2.28 10.33 -14.09
C THR A 78 -3.71 10.23 -14.63
N LEU A 79 -4.68 9.87 -13.80
CA LEU A 79 -6.10 9.82 -14.22
C LEU A 79 -6.67 11.19 -14.63
N LYS A 80 -6.15 12.29 -14.08
CA LYS A 80 -6.57 13.64 -14.49
C LYS A 80 -5.90 14.13 -15.78
N GLN A 81 -4.72 13.61 -16.12
CA GLN A 81 -3.95 14.03 -17.28
C GLN A 81 -4.28 13.21 -18.53
N HIS A 82 -4.80 12.00 -18.37
CA HIS A 82 -5.08 11.06 -19.45
C HIS A 82 -6.56 10.68 -19.46
N THR A 83 -7.06 10.37 -20.65
CA THR A 83 -8.41 9.87 -20.84
C THR A 83 -8.43 8.35 -20.68
N ILE A 84 -9.34 7.83 -19.88
CA ILE A 84 -9.54 6.38 -19.75
C ILE A 84 -10.28 5.90 -21.00
N ILE A 85 -9.67 4.98 -21.76
CA ILE A 85 -10.26 4.40 -22.97
C ILE A 85 -11.12 3.18 -22.62
N SER A 86 -10.63 2.33 -21.72
CA SER A 86 -11.31 1.10 -21.31
C SER A 86 -10.79 0.61 -19.97
N ALA A 87 -11.49 -0.32 -19.36
CA ALA A 87 -10.99 -1.11 -18.25
C ALA A 87 -11.30 -2.59 -18.44
N ASP A 88 -10.36 -3.43 -18.08
CA ASP A 88 -10.54 -4.87 -17.97
C ASP A 88 -10.63 -5.25 -16.49
N ILE A 89 -11.76 -5.79 -16.05
CA ILE A 89 -11.98 -6.19 -14.65
C ILE A 89 -12.35 -7.69 -14.65
N GLU A 90 -11.50 -8.55 -14.10
CA GLU A 90 -11.69 -10.03 -14.09
C GLU A 90 -12.05 -10.58 -15.49
N ASN A 91 -11.32 -10.13 -16.53
CA ASN A 91 -11.57 -10.48 -17.95
C ASN A 91 -12.89 -9.98 -18.53
N ILE A 92 -13.60 -9.09 -17.83
CA ILE A 92 -14.78 -8.41 -18.36
C ILE A 92 -14.33 -7.05 -18.90
N PHE A 93 -14.56 -6.83 -20.18
CA PHE A 93 -14.22 -5.57 -20.86
C PHE A 93 -15.28 -4.51 -20.61
N PHE A 94 -14.86 -3.35 -20.16
CA PHE A 94 -15.65 -2.14 -20.00
C PHE A 94 -15.17 -1.08 -20.98
N SER A 95 -16.07 -0.58 -21.82
CA SER A 95 -15.78 0.54 -22.73
C SER A 95 -15.64 1.86 -21.96
N GLN A 96 -15.14 2.89 -22.63
CA GLN A 96 -15.03 4.23 -22.07
C GLN A 96 -16.38 4.74 -21.51
N THR A 97 -17.47 4.51 -22.22
CA THR A 97 -18.83 4.92 -21.79
C THR A 97 -19.30 4.18 -20.55
N ASP A 98 -18.86 2.93 -20.37
CA ASP A 98 -19.25 2.13 -19.20
C ASP A 98 -18.56 2.58 -17.92
N ILE A 99 -17.35 3.13 -18.02
CA ILE A 99 -16.53 3.56 -16.87
C ILE A 99 -16.47 5.08 -16.70
N GLU A 100 -17.11 5.84 -17.58
CA GLU A 100 -17.14 7.30 -17.48
C GLU A 100 -17.64 7.77 -16.11
N GLY A 101 -16.88 8.65 -15.47
CA GLY A 101 -17.18 9.21 -14.15
C GLY A 101 -16.90 8.31 -12.97
N VAL A 102 -16.54 7.04 -13.16
CA VAL A 102 -16.34 6.08 -12.06
C VAL A 102 -15.11 6.44 -11.22
N PHE A 103 -14.05 6.91 -11.87
CA PHE A 103 -12.77 7.23 -11.22
C PHE A 103 -12.54 8.73 -11.01
N ASP A 104 -13.58 9.56 -11.11
CA ASP A 104 -13.44 11.02 -10.94
C ASP A 104 -13.35 11.45 -9.48
N HIS A 105 -13.99 10.71 -8.58
CA HIS A 105 -14.06 11.04 -7.17
C HIS A 105 -13.66 9.85 -6.29
N PHE A 106 -12.67 10.09 -5.44
CA PHE A 106 -12.23 9.12 -4.44
C PHE A 106 -12.57 9.64 -3.05
N GLU A 107 -13.33 8.85 -2.29
CA GLU A 107 -13.56 9.06 -0.87
C GLU A 107 -12.38 8.48 -0.05
N SER A 108 -12.26 8.89 1.22
CA SER A 108 -11.27 8.32 2.12
C SER A 108 -11.60 6.86 2.43
N ASP A 109 -10.61 5.97 2.33
CA ASP A 109 -10.77 4.55 2.71
C ASP A 109 -11.03 4.42 4.22
N GLU A 110 -12.20 3.91 4.61
CA GLU A 110 -12.47 3.50 5.99
C GLU A 110 -11.93 2.10 6.31
N GLY A 111 -11.45 1.36 5.33
CA GLY A 111 -10.61 0.17 5.42
C GLY A 111 -11.16 -1.08 6.09
N ARG A 112 -12.38 -1.07 6.62
CA ARG A 112 -12.80 -2.09 7.60
C ARG A 112 -13.55 -3.30 7.05
N TYR A 113 -14.12 -3.25 5.85
CA TYR A 113 -15.07 -4.28 5.41
C TYR A 113 -14.79 -4.71 3.98
N ARG A 114 -13.67 -5.42 3.80
CA ARG A 114 -13.18 -5.92 2.52
C ARG A 114 -13.69 -7.33 2.30
N CYS A 115 -14.43 -7.58 1.22
CA CYS A 115 -14.93 -8.90 0.87
C CYS A 115 -14.25 -9.47 -0.36
N GLU A 116 -14.79 -9.24 -1.53
CA GLU A 116 -14.26 -9.80 -2.77
C GLU A 116 -13.25 -8.85 -3.40
N SER A 117 -12.14 -9.37 -3.91
CA SER A 117 -11.15 -8.60 -4.64
C SER A 117 -11.13 -9.02 -6.10
N PHE A 118 -11.03 -8.05 -7.00
CA PHE A 118 -11.00 -8.18 -8.45
C PHE A 118 -9.73 -7.56 -8.98
N THR A 119 -9.04 -8.26 -9.86
CA THR A 119 -7.92 -7.66 -10.61
C THR A 119 -8.47 -6.84 -11.76
N ALA A 120 -7.90 -5.66 -11.98
CA ALA A 120 -8.32 -4.80 -13.06
C ALA A 120 -7.13 -4.07 -13.70
N ILE A 121 -7.29 -3.73 -14.97
CA ILE A 121 -6.34 -2.93 -15.74
C ILE A 121 -7.11 -1.77 -16.35
N ILE A 122 -6.69 -0.54 -16.06
CA ILE A 122 -7.22 0.68 -16.69
C ILE A 122 -6.30 1.02 -17.87
N ASN A 123 -6.86 1.11 -19.07
CA ASN A 123 -6.15 1.50 -20.29
C ASN A 123 -6.35 2.99 -20.58
N LEU A 124 -5.25 3.70 -20.84
CA LEU A 124 -5.21 5.14 -21.08
C LEU A 124 -4.97 5.45 -22.56
N ASP A 125 -5.19 6.71 -22.96
CA ASP A 125 -5.13 7.20 -24.35
C ASP A 125 -3.75 7.18 -25.00
N ASP A 126 -2.68 7.09 -24.23
CA ASP A 126 -1.28 7.04 -24.69
C ASP A 126 -0.68 5.63 -24.75
N ASN A 127 -1.51 4.58 -24.76
CA ASN A 127 -1.13 3.17 -24.64
C ASN A 127 -0.46 2.82 -23.29
N GLU A 128 -0.57 3.67 -22.30
CA GLU A 128 -0.22 3.32 -20.94
C GLU A 128 -1.37 2.54 -20.27
N TYR A 129 -1.02 1.74 -19.27
CA TYR A 129 -2.01 1.02 -18.47
C TYR A 129 -1.68 1.11 -17.00
N ILE A 130 -2.71 1.09 -16.17
CA ILE A 130 -2.58 1.13 -14.71
C ILE A 130 -3.19 -0.16 -14.15
N PRO A 131 -2.37 -1.07 -13.62
CA PRO A 131 -2.87 -2.24 -12.88
C PRO A 131 -3.41 -1.80 -11.52
N ILE A 132 -4.63 -2.22 -11.22
CA ILE A 132 -5.30 -1.97 -9.95
C ILE A 132 -5.92 -3.25 -9.40
N GLU A 133 -6.22 -3.23 -8.11
CA GLU A 133 -7.10 -4.17 -7.46
C GLU A 133 -8.33 -3.41 -6.96
N ILE A 134 -9.51 -3.92 -7.26
CA ILE A 134 -10.80 -3.39 -6.84
C ILE A 134 -11.35 -4.31 -5.77
N ILE A 135 -11.58 -3.82 -4.57
CA ILE A 135 -12.12 -4.62 -3.47
C ILE A 135 -13.54 -4.15 -3.16
N ARG A 136 -14.50 -5.07 -3.23
CA ARG A 136 -15.89 -4.80 -2.89
C ARG A 136 -16.06 -4.66 -1.38
N HIS A 137 -16.79 -3.64 -0.94
CA HIS A 137 -17.18 -3.48 0.44
C HIS A 137 -18.26 -4.51 0.83
N CYS A 138 -18.15 -5.11 2.04
CA CYS A 138 -19.02 -6.23 2.44
C CYS A 138 -20.49 -5.84 2.64
N TYR A 139 -20.75 -4.64 3.08
CA TYR A 139 -22.11 -4.19 3.44
C TYR A 139 -22.70 -3.18 2.46
N GLU A 140 -21.86 -2.44 1.75
CA GLU A 140 -22.25 -1.44 0.77
C GLU A 140 -21.94 -1.97 -0.64
N LYS A 141 -22.94 -2.49 -1.34
CA LYS A 141 -22.78 -3.16 -2.65
C LYS A 141 -22.21 -2.27 -3.74
N ASN A 142 -22.39 -0.96 -3.63
CA ASN A 142 -21.93 0.03 -4.61
C ASN A 142 -20.63 0.72 -4.21
N ARG A 143 -19.97 0.29 -3.14
CA ARG A 143 -18.71 0.85 -2.65
C ARG A 143 -17.57 -0.09 -2.93
N TYR A 144 -16.50 0.44 -3.52
CA TYR A 144 -15.33 -0.31 -3.94
C TYR A 144 -14.06 0.43 -3.53
N ILE A 145 -13.14 -0.29 -2.92
CA ILE A 145 -11.81 0.22 -2.53
C ILE A 145 -10.86 -0.01 -3.69
N ILE A 146 -10.13 1.02 -4.11
CA ILE A 146 -9.17 0.96 -5.20
C ILE A 146 -7.76 0.90 -4.63
N ILE A 147 -6.99 -0.10 -5.05
CA ILE A 147 -5.60 -0.30 -4.68
C ILE A 147 -4.75 -0.24 -5.94
N SER A 148 -3.75 0.64 -5.96
CA SER A 148 -2.76 0.67 -7.04
C SER A 148 -1.78 -0.49 -6.90
N LYS A 149 -1.57 -1.22 -8.01
CA LYS A 149 -0.57 -2.30 -8.15
C LYS A 149 0.58 -1.90 -9.07
N GLN A 150 0.68 -0.62 -9.42
CA GLN A 150 1.66 -0.11 -10.38
C GLN A 150 3.09 -0.08 -9.84
N TYR A 151 3.26 -0.13 -8.53
CA TYR A 151 4.55 0.04 -7.85
C TYR A 151 4.94 -1.19 -7.05
N SER A 152 6.15 -1.17 -6.48
CA SER A 152 6.68 -2.28 -5.67
C SER A 152 5.95 -2.50 -4.34
N ILE A 153 5.11 -1.55 -3.95
CA ILE A 153 4.19 -1.67 -2.81
C ILE A 153 2.78 -1.32 -3.24
N ASP A 154 1.83 -2.02 -2.67
CA ASP A 154 0.41 -1.73 -2.86
C ASP A 154 0.03 -0.48 -2.07
N SER A 155 -0.75 0.40 -2.68
CA SER A 155 -1.26 1.59 -2.02
C SER A 155 -2.75 1.73 -2.26
N THR A 156 -3.52 1.88 -1.19
CA THR A 156 -4.93 2.25 -1.28
C THR A 156 -5.03 3.69 -1.76
N ILE A 157 -5.80 3.90 -2.82
CA ILE A 157 -6.03 5.21 -3.44
C ILE A 157 -7.25 5.90 -2.83
N GLY A 158 -8.24 5.12 -2.44
CA GLY A 158 -9.49 5.56 -1.87
C GLY A 158 -10.64 4.67 -2.29
N ASP A 159 -11.84 5.06 -1.89
CA ASP A 159 -13.08 4.37 -2.23
C ASP A 159 -13.78 5.09 -3.37
N ILE A 160 -14.45 4.32 -4.22
CA ILE A 160 -15.35 4.81 -5.25
C ILE A 160 -16.77 4.27 -5.00
N ARG A 161 -17.79 5.01 -5.45
CA ARG A 161 -19.18 4.56 -5.41
C ARG A 161 -19.71 4.41 -6.82
N THR A 162 -20.11 3.19 -7.18
CA THR A 162 -20.68 2.90 -8.49
C THR A 162 -21.53 1.64 -8.46
N ASP A 163 -22.61 1.64 -9.22
CA ASP A 163 -23.43 0.42 -9.44
C ASP A 163 -22.95 -0.38 -10.66
N LYS A 164 -22.03 0.19 -11.45
CA LYS A 164 -21.56 -0.40 -12.71
C LYS A 164 -20.83 -1.73 -12.52
N PHE A 165 -20.24 -1.96 -11.34
CA PHE A 165 -19.49 -3.16 -11.00
C PHE A 165 -20.28 -4.20 -10.21
N ASN A 166 -21.57 -3.97 -9.93
CA ASN A 166 -22.38 -4.86 -9.10
C ASN A 166 -22.57 -6.26 -9.70
N HIS A 167 -22.49 -6.40 -11.03
CA HIS A 167 -22.66 -7.67 -11.75
C HIS A 167 -21.37 -8.49 -11.85
N ILE A 168 -20.22 -7.93 -11.48
CA ILE A 168 -18.94 -8.66 -11.52
C ILE A 168 -18.96 -9.72 -10.42
N GLN A 169 -18.76 -10.95 -10.80
CA GLN A 169 -18.58 -12.09 -9.90
C GLN A 169 -17.22 -12.70 -10.17
N LYS A 170 -16.53 -13.11 -9.12
CA LYS A 170 -15.28 -13.86 -9.27
C LYS A 170 -15.64 -15.25 -9.78
N ASP A 171 -15.09 -15.65 -10.93
CA ASP A 171 -15.20 -17.03 -11.41
C ASP A 171 -14.62 -17.94 -10.33
N THR A 172 -15.50 -18.60 -9.59
CA THR A 172 -15.11 -19.63 -8.63
C THR A 172 -14.65 -20.81 -9.48
N ILE A 173 -13.35 -20.86 -9.79
CA ILE A 173 -12.74 -22.08 -10.33
C ILE A 173 -12.88 -23.12 -9.23
N THR A 174 -13.93 -23.91 -9.33
CA THR A 174 -14.09 -25.16 -8.56
C THR A 174 -12.92 -26.07 -8.97
N GLN A 175 -11.89 -26.10 -8.11
CA GLN A 175 -10.88 -27.16 -8.16
C GLN A 175 -11.45 -28.44 -7.55
#